data_701eba3d44978426b1d8b2ae6322a3d5
#
_entry.id   701eba3d44978426b1d8b2ae6322a3d5
#
_cell.length_a   1.000
_cell.length_b   1.000
_cell.length_c   1.000
_cell.angle_alpha   90.00
_cell.angle_beta   90.00
_cell.angle_gamma   90.00
#
_symmetry.space_group_name_H-M   'P 1'
#
loop_
_entity.id
_entity.type
_entity.pdbx_description
1 polymer ?
#
loop_
_entity_poly.entity_id
_entity_poly.type
_entity_poly.pdbx_seq_one_letter_code
_entity_poly.pdbx_strand_id
1 'polypeptide(L)'
;RVIMLDEVMAGLNPSEIDESIGLIKRINEQGVSIIFIEHVMRAVTSLSHRIVVLDEGKFLCEGTPEAVMNDPRVIEAYLGGGHKRAEH
;
A
#
# COMPACT_ATOMS: atom_id res chain seq x y z
N ARG A 1 5.35 -7.25 -19.44
CA ARG A 1 4.50 -6.08 -19.49
C ARG A 1 4.33 -5.45 -18.13
N VAL A 2 4.32 -4.14 -18.05
CA VAL A 2 4.24 -3.41 -16.80
C VAL A 2 3.13 -2.38 -16.89
N ILE A 3 2.31 -2.30 -15.84
CA ILE A 3 1.28 -1.29 -15.73
C ILE A 3 1.54 -0.47 -14.48
N MET A 4 1.38 0.84 -14.58
CA MET A 4 1.52 1.71 -13.42
C MET A 4 0.14 2.27 -13.05
N LEU A 5 -0.23 2.14 -11.78
CA LEU A 5 -1.49 2.65 -11.26
C LEU A 5 -1.17 3.68 -10.18
N ASP A 6 -1.75 4.87 -10.31
CA ASP A 6 -1.42 5.96 -9.40
C ASP A 6 -2.67 6.37 -8.63
N GLU A 7 -2.75 5.93 -7.40
CA GLU A 7 -3.83 6.28 -6.46
C GLU A 7 -5.21 6.04 -7.03
N VAL A 8 -5.38 4.86 -7.65
CA VAL A 8 -6.65 4.57 -8.30
C VAL A 8 -7.78 4.26 -7.33
N MET A 9 -7.47 4.09 -6.06
CA MET A 9 -8.48 3.75 -5.06
C MET A 9 -8.93 4.93 -4.23
N ALA A 10 -8.46 6.12 -4.56
CA ALA A 10 -8.88 7.32 -3.86
C ALA A 10 -10.39 7.50 -4.02
N GLY A 11 -11.07 7.74 -2.91
CA GLY A 11 -12.50 7.99 -2.96
C GLY A 11 -13.39 6.77 -3.03
N LEU A 12 -12.82 5.57 -3.07
CA LEU A 12 -13.62 4.36 -3.11
C LEU A 12 -14.05 3.95 -1.71
N ASN A 13 -15.24 3.35 -1.62
CA ASN A 13 -15.68 2.80 -0.35
C ASN A 13 -15.03 1.41 -0.16
N PRO A 14 -15.13 0.82 1.05
CA PRO A 14 -14.46 -0.46 1.30
C PRO A 14 -14.83 -1.57 0.35
N SER A 15 -16.09 -1.63 -0.07
CA SER A 15 -16.54 -2.66 -0.99
C SER A 15 -15.88 -2.48 -2.35
N GLU A 16 -15.80 -1.25 -2.82
CA GLU A 16 -15.16 -0.95 -4.10
C GLU A 16 -13.66 -1.22 -4.05
N ILE A 17 -13.05 -0.96 -2.91
CA ILE A 17 -11.64 -1.25 -2.74
C ILE A 17 -11.40 -2.77 -2.85
N ASP A 18 -12.26 -3.58 -2.24
CA ASP A 18 -12.13 -5.02 -2.34
C ASP A 18 -12.27 -5.51 -3.78
N GLU A 19 -13.20 -4.93 -4.53
CA GLU A 19 -13.36 -5.30 -5.93
C GLU A 19 -12.14 -4.93 -6.74
N SER A 20 -11.56 -3.76 -6.47
CA SER A 20 -10.37 -3.32 -7.17
C SER A 20 -9.19 -4.21 -6.86
N ILE A 21 -9.04 -4.63 -5.61
CA ILE A 21 -7.98 -5.53 -5.21
C ILE A 21 -8.09 -6.84 -5.99
N GLY A 22 -9.29 -7.39 -6.08
CA GLY A 22 -9.52 -8.63 -6.82
C GLY A 22 -9.17 -8.49 -8.29
N LEU A 23 -9.54 -7.36 -8.89
CA LEU A 23 -9.25 -7.14 -10.29
C LEU A 23 -7.73 -7.03 -10.53
N ILE A 24 -7.03 -6.30 -9.69
CA ILE A 24 -5.60 -6.13 -9.83
C ILE A 24 -4.88 -7.47 -9.68
N LYS A 25 -5.33 -8.29 -8.73
CA LYS A 25 -4.76 -9.62 -8.56
C LYS A 25 -4.92 -10.46 -9.82
N ARG A 26 -6.08 -10.40 -10.44
CA ARG A 26 -6.31 -11.19 -11.66
C ARG A 26 -5.42 -10.72 -12.80
N ILE A 27 -5.22 -9.43 -12.92
CA ILE A 27 -4.34 -8.89 -13.95
C ILE A 27 -2.92 -9.36 -13.73
N ASN A 28 -2.46 -9.33 -12.49
CA ASN A 28 -1.11 -9.75 -12.17
C ASN A 28 -0.92 -11.25 -12.44
N GLU A 29 -1.95 -12.04 -12.17
CA GLU A 29 -1.86 -13.48 -12.40
C GLU A 29 -1.74 -13.84 -13.86
N GLN A 30 -2.08 -12.91 -14.75
CA GLN A 30 -1.93 -13.14 -16.17
C GLN A 30 -0.54 -12.76 -16.67
N GLY A 31 0.38 -12.50 -15.77
CA GLY A 31 1.75 -12.23 -16.15
C GLY A 31 2.09 -10.76 -16.29
N VAL A 32 1.20 -9.89 -15.87
CA VAL A 32 1.44 -8.45 -15.94
C VAL A 32 2.03 -7.98 -14.62
N SER A 33 3.18 -7.32 -14.70
CA SER A 33 3.78 -6.71 -13.52
C SER A 33 3.11 -5.37 -13.25
N ILE A 34 2.84 -5.10 -12.00
CA ILE A 34 2.11 -3.90 -11.63
C ILE A 34 2.88 -3.10 -10.61
N ILE A 35 3.05 -1.82 -10.89
CA ILE A 35 3.59 -0.87 -9.92
C ILE A 35 2.42 0.01 -9.55
N PHE A 36 2.07 0.06 -8.27
CA PHE A 36 0.98 0.93 -7.88
C PHE A 36 1.38 1.81 -6.71
N ILE A 37 0.88 3.03 -6.75
CA ILE A 37 1.16 4.04 -5.75
C ILE A 37 -0.12 4.24 -4.98
N GLU A 38 -0.11 3.97 -3.68
CA GLU A 38 -1.30 4.03 -2.86
C GLU A 38 -0.97 4.38 -1.44
N HIS A 39 -1.96 4.88 -0.75
CA HIS A 39 -1.86 5.04 0.69
C HIS A 39 -3.01 4.35 1.40
N VAL A 40 -3.80 3.58 0.67
CA VAL A 40 -4.83 2.73 1.25
C VAL A 40 -4.12 1.48 1.73
N MET A 41 -3.86 1.39 3.03
CA MET A 41 -3.03 0.33 3.58
C MET A 41 -3.54 -1.06 3.26
N ARG A 42 -4.86 -1.24 3.27
CA ARG A 42 -5.42 -2.55 2.98
C ARG A 42 -5.04 -3.03 1.59
N ALA A 43 -5.06 -2.14 0.61
CA ALA A 43 -4.68 -2.51 -0.74
C ALA A 43 -3.19 -2.78 -0.82
N VAL A 44 -2.39 -1.93 -0.19
CA VAL A 44 -0.95 -2.06 -0.25
C VAL A 44 -0.51 -3.39 0.35
N THR A 45 -1.02 -3.74 1.53
CA THR A 45 -0.59 -4.97 2.18
C THR A 45 -1.16 -6.21 1.52
N SER A 46 -2.36 -6.11 0.91
CA SER A 46 -2.98 -7.27 0.27
C SER A 46 -2.37 -7.61 -1.06
N LEU A 47 -1.91 -6.60 -1.80
CA LEU A 47 -1.48 -6.78 -3.17
C LEU A 47 0.03 -6.87 -3.34
N SER A 48 0.77 -6.20 -2.49
CA SER A 48 2.19 -5.99 -2.77
C SER A 48 3.02 -7.20 -2.44
N HIS A 49 3.99 -7.48 -3.31
CA HIS A 49 5.07 -8.42 -2.99
C HIS A 49 6.21 -7.66 -2.33
N ARG A 50 6.41 -6.42 -2.73
CA ARG A 50 7.41 -5.55 -2.12
C ARG A 50 6.83 -4.15 -2.02
N ILE A 51 7.18 -3.47 -0.96
CA ILE A 51 6.70 -2.12 -0.69
C ILE A 51 7.90 -1.20 -0.50
N VAL A 52 7.84 -0.04 -1.16
CA VAL A 52 8.79 1.03 -0.93
C VAL A 52 8.01 2.15 -0.27
N VAL A 53 8.49 2.61 0.87
CA VAL A 53 7.81 3.66 1.61
C VAL A 53 8.54 4.96 1.46
N LEU A 54 7.80 5.99 1.07
CA LEU A 54 8.32 7.34 0.98
C LEU A 54 7.62 8.21 2.01
N ASP A 55 8.36 9.14 2.58
CA ASP A 55 7.80 10.08 3.53
C ASP A 55 8.27 11.46 3.12
N GLU A 56 7.33 12.31 2.73
CA GLU A 56 7.60 13.64 2.25
C GLU A 56 8.62 13.63 1.11
N GLY A 57 8.45 12.67 0.20
CA GLY A 57 9.30 12.57 -0.96
C GLY A 57 10.63 11.90 -0.73
N LYS A 58 10.88 11.42 0.49
CA LYS A 58 12.16 10.79 0.81
C LYS A 58 11.96 9.31 1.09
N PHE A 59 12.94 8.54 0.68
CA PHE A 59 12.93 7.09 0.91
C PHE A 59 12.99 6.82 2.42
N LEU A 60 12.11 6.00 2.90
CA LEU A 60 12.07 5.62 4.29
C LEU A 60 12.54 4.18 4.48
N CYS A 61 11.92 3.25 3.79
CA CYS A 61 12.31 1.85 3.88
C CYS A 61 11.71 1.06 2.73
N GLU A 62 12.14 -0.19 2.61
CA GLU A 62 11.68 -1.06 1.56
C GLU A 62 11.72 -2.49 2.08
N GLY A 63 10.79 -3.31 1.64
CA GLY A 63 10.78 -4.71 2.02
C GLY A 63 9.47 -5.39 1.70
N THR A 64 9.29 -6.59 2.28
CA THR A 64 8.03 -7.30 2.16
C THR A 64 6.97 -6.55 2.96
N PRO A 65 5.68 -6.81 2.67
CA PRO A 65 4.63 -6.16 3.44
C PRO A 65 4.78 -6.36 4.93
N GLU A 66 5.12 -7.57 5.34
CA GLU A 66 5.25 -7.85 6.76
C GLU A 66 6.39 -7.05 7.38
N ALA A 67 7.54 -7.01 6.72
CA ALA A 67 8.68 -6.27 7.25
C ALA A 67 8.39 -4.77 7.32
N VAL A 68 7.75 -4.25 6.29
CA VAL A 68 7.46 -2.83 6.24
C VAL A 68 6.44 -2.44 7.31
N MET A 69 5.41 -3.25 7.49
CA MET A 69 4.37 -2.91 8.47
C MET A 69 4.86 -3.00 9.90
N ASN A 70 5.98 -3.68 10.12
CA ASN A 70 6.57 -3.77 11.45
C ASN A 70 7.74 -2.80 11.65
N ASP A 71 8.06 -2.01 10.65
CA ASP A 71 9.15 -1.06 10.75
C ASP A 71 8.72 0.13 11.61
N PRO A 72 9.43 0.46 12.68
CA PRO A 72 9.03 1.56 13.56
C PRO A 72 8.89 2.89 12.83
N ARG A 73 9.68 3.12 11.78
CA ARG A 73 9.60 4.36 11.04
C ARG A 73 8.29 4.46 10.27
N VAL A 74 7.81 3.34 9.75
CA VAL A 74 6.55 3.31 9.03
C VAL A 74 5.39 3.49 9.98
N ILE A 75 5.45 2.81 11.12
CA ILE A 75 4.42 2.94 12.13
C ILE A 75 4.30 4.38 12.58
N GLU A 76 5.43 5.02 12.81
CA GLU A 76 5.43 6.41 13.24
C GLU A 76 4.85 7.31 12.16
N ALA A 77 5.24 7.14 10.91
CA ALA A 77 4.87 8.05 9.83
C ALA A 77 3.43 7.86 9.35
N TYR A 78 2.97 6.63 9.31
CA TYR A 78 1.70 6.33 8.65
C TYR A 78 0.64 5.70 9.53
N LEU A 79 1.06 4.92 10.51
CA LEU A 79 0.12 4.13 11.28
C LEU A 79 -0.02 4.61 12.70
N GLY A 80 1.10 4.87 13.32
CA GLY A 80 1.11 5.17 14.72
C GLY A 80 1.04 6.61 15.04
N GLY A 81 1.48 7.46 14.13
CA GLY A 81 1.51 8.87 14.41
C GLY A 81 0.16 9.40 14.83
N GLY A 82 -0.84 9.14 14.01
CA GLY A 82 -2.17 9.55 14.36
C GLY A 82 -2.74 8.75 15.47
N HIS A 83 -2.37 7.49 15.51
CA HIS A 83 -2.88 6.59 16.48
C HIS A 83 -2.40 6.89 17.85
N LYS A 84 -1.14 7.19 18.00
CA LYS A 84 -0.66 7.42 19.29
C LYS A 84 -1.24 8.67 19.88
N ARG A 85 -1.72 9.56 19.08
CA ARG A 85 -2.43 10.66 19.68
C ARG A 85 -3.78 10.25 20.15
N ALA A 86 -4.35 9.30 19.50
CA ALA A 86 -5.64 8.86 19.91
C ALA A 86 -5.58 8.10 21.15
N GLU A 87 -4.43 7.49 21.38
CA GLU A 87 -4.33 6.71 22.35
C GLU A 87 -4.05 7.32 23.42
N HIS A 88 -3.93 8.05 23.18
CA HIS A 88 -3.65 8.48 24.18
C HIS A 88 -4.53 8.95 24.52
#